data_24e14cee809cb15affe195160396c3ed
#
_entry.id   24e14cee809cb15affe195160396c3ed
#
_cell.length_a   1.000
_cell.length_b   1.000
_cell.length_c   1.000
_cell.angle_alpha   90.00
_cell.angle_beta   90.00
_cell.angle_gamma   90.00
#
_symmetry.space_group_name_H-M   'P 1'
#
loop_
_entity.id
_entity.type
_entity.pdbx_description
1 polymer ?
#
loop_
_entity_poly.entity_id
_entity_poly.type
_entity_poly.pdbx_seq_one_letter_code
_entity_poly.pdbx_strand_id
1 'polypeptide(L)'
;DQDIPFTVSEPWEKDGFVFYQVQDSNNNLLGTAVKSTDPNAFGGNLTVLVGFNSEGVILGYEVLEHAETPGLGANAVTWFKQSTEQAVKEQSKVVTLLLGAPEKAGNHNIVGMNPADGGFTVSKDGGKIDAITASTITSRAFLRAVQNAYNALYSKTADGTTSATTQN
;
A
#
# COMPACT_ATOMS: atom_id res chain seq x y z
N ASP A 1 -20.44 8.82 11.55
CA ASP A 1 -19.28 9.52 10.98
C ASP A 1 -18.97 10.69 11.89
N GLN A 2 -17.98 10.49 12.77
CA GLN A 2 -17.41 11.61 13.49
C GLN A 2 -16.37 12.22 12.56
N ASP A 3 -16.68 13.40 12.03
CA ASP A 3 -15.68 14.23 11.37
C ASP A 3 -14.58 14.54 12.39
N ILE A 4 -13.52 13.75 12.37
CA ILE A 4 -12.32 14.08 13.12
C ILE A 4 -11.67 15.22 12.33
N PRO A 5 -11.66 16.45 12.87
CA PRO A 5 -11.06 17.57 12.18
C PRO A 5 -9.55 17.29 12.05
N PHE A 6 -9.10 17.14 10.83
CA PHE A 6 -7.69 16.97 10.50
C PHE A 6 -7.25 17.97 9.45
N THR A 7 -6.00 18.29 9.44
CA THR A 7 -5.36 19.12 8.42
C THR A 7 -4.30 18.30 7.70
N VAL A 8 -4.19 18.55 6.39
CA VAL A 8 -3.15 17.96 5.55
C VAL A 8 -2.14 19.06 5.19
N SER A 9 -0.87 18.80 5.37
CA SER A 9 0.20 19.75 5.02
C SER A 9 0.27 19.98 3.51
N GLU A 10 0.94 21.07 3.12
CA GLU A 10 1.42 21.18 1.76
C GLU A 10 2.31 19.99 1.43
N PRO A 11 2.20 19.41 0.24
CA PRO A 11 3.04 18.30 -0.16
C PRO A 11 4.50 18.73 -0.35
N TRP A 12 5.41 17.83 -0.03
CA TRP A 12 6.81 17.97 -0.44
C TRP A 12 7.26 16.76 -1.25
N GLU A 13 8.22 16.95 -2.11
CA GLU A 13 8.72 15.93 -3.01
C GLU A 13 10.19 15.62 -2.70
N LYS A 14 10.54 14.35 -2.73
CA LYS A 14 11.91 13.87 -2.59
C LYS A 14 12.07 12.54 -3.34
N ASP A 15 13.08 12.47 -4.19
CA ASP A 15 13.46 11.24 -4.92
C ASP A 15 12.31 10.61 -5.73
N GLY A 16 11.38 11.42 -6.24
CA GLY A 16 10.22 10.96 -6.99
C GLY A 16 9.03 10.52 -6.13
N PHE A 17 9.12 10.65 -4.82
CA PHE A 17 8.02 10.41 -3.88
C PHE A 17 7.41 11.73 -3.44
N VAL A 18 6.08 11.74 -3.23
CA VAL A 18 5.37 12.90 -2.71
C VAL A 18 4.83 12.54 -1.32
N PHE A 19 5.05 13.43 -0.37
CA PHE A 19 4.73 13.22 1.04
C PHE A 19 3.69 14.24 1.51
N TYR A 20 2.77 13.78 2.37
CA TYR A 20 1.75 14.61 3.02
C TYR A 20 1.73 14.26 4.50
N GLN A 21 1.83 15.25 5.38
CA GLN A 21 1.58 15.04 6.80
C GLN A 21 0.12 15.29 7.13
N VAL A 22 -0.43 14.44 7.98
CA VAL A 22 -1.79 14.57 8.49
C VAL A 22 -1.72 14.85 9.98
N GLN A 23 -2.34 15.93 10.43
CA GLN A 23 -2.36 16.39 11.82
C GLN A 23 -3.79 16.54 12.31
N ASP A 24 -3.99 16.36 13.62
CA ASP A 24 -5.26 16.67 14.26
C ASP A 24 -5.43 18.19 14.50
N SER A 25 -6.56 18.58 15.06
CA SER A 25 -6.86 19.97 15.39
C SER A 25 -5.91 20.60 16.43
N ASN A 26 -5.14 19.78 17.14
CA ASN A 26 -4.15 20.20 18.12
C ASN A 26 -2.73 20.19 17.56
N ASN A 27 -2.58 20.04 16.23
CA ASN A 27 -1.30 19.89 15.52
C ASN A 27 -0.50 18.63 15.91
N ASN A 28 -1.13 17.62 16.48
CA ASN A 28 -0.46 16.34 16.69
C ASN A 28 -0.39 15.57 15.36
N LEU A 29 0.78 15.04 15.04
CA LEU A 29 0.97 14.23 13.84
C LEU A 29 0.20 12.90 13.98
N LEU A 30 -0.77 12.68 13.09
CA LEU A 30 -1.52 11.44 13.00
C LEU A 30 -0.83 10.42 12.10
N GLY A 31 -0.15 10.88 11.07
CA GLY A 31 0.55 10.03 10.13
C GLY A 31 1.11 10.79 8.94
N THR A 32 1.81 10.06 8.09
CA THR A 32 2.36 10.57 6.83
C THR A 32 1.87 9.70 5.69
N ALA A 33 1.29 10.33 4.67
CA ALA A 33 0.93 9.65 3.43
C ALA A 33 2.03 9.84 2.39
N VAL A 34 2.35 8.79 1.67
CA VAL A 34 3.40 8.78 0.65
C VAL A 34 2.83 8.30 -0.67
N LYS A 35 2.98 9.11 -1.71
CA LYS A 35 2.68 8.73 -3.09
C LYS A 35 3.90 8.06 -3.70
N SER A 36 3.71 6.84 -4.20
CA SER A 36 4.77 5.99 -4.76
C SER A 36 4.27 5.31 -6.03
N THR A 37 5.14 5.21 -7.03
CA THR A 37 4.84 4.57 -8.31
C THR A 37 5.81 3.42 -8.57
N ASP A 38 5.27 2.25 -8.94
CA ASP A 38 6.06 1.16 -9.50
C ASP A 38 5.75 1.06 -11.01
N PRO A 39 6.77 1.12 -11.88
CA PRO A 39 6.56 1.09 -13.33
C PRO A 39 6.39 -0.32 -13.90
N ASN A 40 6.54 -1.35 -13.10
CA ASN A 40 6.62 -2.74 -13.53
C ASN A 40 5.40 -3.57 -13.15
N ALA A 41 4.23 -2.94 -13.02
CA ALA A 41 2.97 -3.67 -12.97
C ALA A 41 2.64 -4.27 -14.35
N PHE A 42 1.66 -5.13 -14.41
CA PHE A 42 1.31 -5.81 -15.68
C PHE A 42 0.89 -4.81 -16.76
N GLY A 43 0.10 -3.80 -16.40
CA GLY A 43 -0.32 -2.73 -17.33
C GLY A 43 0.65 -1.54 -17.40
N GLY A 44 1.77 -1.57 -16.70
CA GLY A 44 2.73 -0.46 -16.62
C GLY A 44 2.76 0.22 -15.26
N ASN A 45 2.61 1.52 -15.22
CA ASN A 45 2.67 2.27 -13.96
C ASN A 45 1.51 1.93 -13.02
N LEU A 46 1.85 1.64 -11.77
CA LEU A 46 0.92 1.52 -10.66
C LEU A 46 1.30 2.54 -9.60
N THR A 47 0.42 3.50 -9.33
CA THR A 47 0.65 4.57 -8.35
C THR A 47 -0.26 4.38 -7.16
N VAL A 48 0.33 4.37 -5.98
CA VAL A 48 -0.38 4.25 -4.70
C VAL A 48 -0.11 5.44 -3.80
N LEU A 49 -1.09 5.76 -2.96
CA LEU A 49 -0.95 6.63 -1.80
C LEU A 49 -1.08 5.76 -0.57
N VAL A 50 -0.07 5.67 0.26
CA VAL A 50 -0.08 4.83 1.46
C VAL A 50 0.18 5.66 2.71
N GLY A 51 -0.66 5.49 3.72
CA GLY A 51 -0.55 6.18 5.01
C GLY A 51 0.15 5.33 6.05
N PHE A 52 1.12 5.92 6.73
CA PHE A 52 1.85 5.31 7.85
C PHE A 52 1.67 6.13 9.13
N ASN A 53 1.59 5.47 10.26
CA ASN A 53 1.73 6.15 11.55
C ASN A 53 3.20 6.45 11.86
N SER A 54 3.47 7.06 13.02
CA SER A 54 4.83 7.41 13.45
C SER A 54 5.77 6.20 13.65
N GLU A 55 5.22 5.01 13.81
CA GLU A 55 5.96 3.76 13.98
C GLU A 55 6.19 2.99 12.67
N GLY A 56 5.65 3.50 11.57
CA GLY A 56 5.75 2.86 10.25
C GLY A 56 4.69 1.78 9.98
N VAL A 57 3.65 1.73 10.81
CA VAL A 57 2.52 0.82 10.58
C VAL A 57 1.61 1.40 9.51
N ILE A 58 1.22 0.56 8.56
CA ILE A 58 0.30 0.95 7.47
C ILE A 58 -1.09 1.20 8.05
N LEU A 59 -1.59 2.42 7.88
CA LEU A 59 -2.93 2.82 8.29
C LEU A 59 -3.98 2.58 7.20
N GLY A 60 -3.56 2.62 5.94
CA GLY A 60 -4.42 2.43 4.79
C GLY A 60 -3.70 2.80 3.49
N TYR A 61 -4.34 2.56 2.37
CA TYR A 61 -3.83 2.95 1.06
C TYR A 61 -4.97 3.26 0.09
N GLU A 62 -4.63 4.00 -0.97
CA GLU A 62 -5.45 4.17 -2.16
C GLU A 62 -4.62 3.94 -3.41
N VAL A 63 -5.19 3.29 -4.42
CA VAL A 63 -4.58 3.21 -5.75
C VAL A 63 -5.04 4.42 -6.54
N LEU A 64 -4.10 5.29 -6.90
CA LEU A 64 -4.38 6.54 -7.61
C LEU A 64 -4.40 6.35 -9.12
N GLU A 65 -3.56 5.45 -9.64
CA GLU A 65 -3.41 5.20 -11.08
C GLU A 65 -3.01 3.75 -11.32
N HIS A 66 -3.65 3.13 -12.29
CA HIS A 66 -3.27 1.83 -12.82
C HIS A 66 -3.85 1.62 -14.23
N ALA A 67 -3.24 0.72 -14.99
CA ALA A 67 -3.74 0.25 -16.29
C ALA A 67 -3.94 -1.28 -16.28
N GLU A 68 -4.30 -1.82 -15.12
CA GLU A 68 -4.45 -3.25 -14.90
C GLU A 68 -5.78 -3.79 -15.46
N THR A 69 -5.81 -5.07 -15.76
CA THR A 69 -6.99 -5.75 -16.30
C THR A 69 -8.11 -5.79 -15.26
N PRO A 70 -9.33 -5.32 -15.61
CA PRO A 70 -10.50 -5.44 -14.73
C PRO A 70 -10.77 -6.89 -14.31
N GLY A 71 -11.10 -7.08 -13.04
CA GLY A 71 -11.35 -8.42 -12.47
C GLY A 71 -10.09 -9.24 -12.19
N LEU A 72 -8.91 -8.74 -12.56
CA LEU A 72 -7.60 -9.33 -12.28
C LEU A 72 -6.75 -8.34 -11.48
N GLY A 73 -5.72 -7.76 -12.09
CA GLY A 73 -4.82 -6.81 -11.42
C GLY A 73 -5.51 -5.56 -10.87
N ALA A 74 -6.58 -5.10 -11.51
CA ALA A 74 -7.39 -3.97 -11.01
C ALA A 74 -7.97 -4.23 -9.60
N ASN A 75 -8.06 -5.49 -9.16
CA ASN A 75 -8.47 -5.83 -7.80
C ASN A 75 -7.49 -5.33 -6.72
N ALA A 76 -6.28 -4.90 -7.07
CA ALA A 76 -5.35 -4.27 -6.14
C ALA A 76 -5.95 -3.07 -5.39
N VAL A 77 -6.94 -2.40 -5.98
CA VAL A 77 -7.67 -1.29 -5.36
C VAL A 77 -8.25 -1.68 -4.00
N THR A 78 -8.71 -2.91 -3.85
CA THR A 78 -9.38 -3.39 -2.63
C THR A 78 -8.73 -4.62 -1.98
N TRP A 79 -8.03 -5.44 -2.75
CA TRP A 79 -7.51 -6.74 -2.31
C TRP A 79 -6.69 -6.68 -1.02
N PHE A 80 -5.77 -5.74 -0.94
CA PHE A 80 -4.82 -5.64 0.18
C PHE A 80 -5.36 -4.90 1.41
N LYS A 81 -6.63 -4.50 1.42
CA LYS A 81 -7.31 -3.86 2.57
C LYS A 81 -8.62 -4.52 2.98
N GLN A 82 -8.97 -5.63 2.35
CA GLN A 82 -10.18 -6.39 2.65
C GLN A 82 -9.92 -7.45 3.71
N SER A 83 -10.95 -7.73 4.52
CA SER A 83 -10.98 -8.96 5.29
C SER A 83 -11.03 -10.16 4.34
N THR A 84 -10.50 -11.27 4.80
CA THR A 84 -10.48 -12.53 4.06
C THR A 84 -11.84 -12.91 3.43
N GLU A 85 -12.94 -12.72 4.17
CA GLU A 85 -14.29 -12.99 3.68
C GLU A 85 -14.73 -12.06 2.55
N GLN A 86 -14.38 -10.76 2.65
CA GLN A 86 -14.74 -9.78 1.63
C GLN A 86 -13.96 -10.00 0.35
N ALA A 87 -12.67 -10.30 0.45
CA ALA A 87 -11.83 -10.58 -0.71
C ALA A 87 -12.32 -11.80 -1.50
N VAL A 88 -12.76 -12.85 -0.82
CA VAL A 88 -13.33 -14.04 -1.47
C VAL A 88 -14.65 -13.72 -2.19
N LYS A 89 -15.50 -12.88 -1.59
CA LYS A 89 -16.79 -12.49 -2.22
C LYS A 89 -16.63 -11.61 -3.44
N GLU A 90 -15.62 -10.74 -3.43
CA GLU A 90 -15.35 -9.78 -4.50
C GLU A 90 -14.42 -10.33 -5.57
N GLN A 91 -13.78 -11.46 -5.33
CA GLN A 91 -13.01 -12.13 -6.36
C GLN A 91 -13.95 -12.43 -7.52
N SER A 92 -13.70 -11.74 -8.62
CA SER A 92 -14.57 -11.69 -9.78
C SER A 92 -15.11 -13.07 -10.16
N LYS A 93 -16.40 -13.14 -10.47
CA LYS A 93 -17.02 -14.33 -11.09
C LYS A 93 -16.26 -14.81 -12.32
N VAL A 94 -15.56 -13.91 -13.03
CA VAL A 94 -14.74 -14.23 -14.19
C VAL A 94 -13.50 -15.04 -13.77
N VAL A 95 -12.84 -14.66 -12.66
CA VAL A 95 -11.69 -15.40 -12.14
C VAL A 95 -12.12 -16.79 -11.65
N THR A 96 -13.23 -16.87 -10.94
CA THR A 96 -13.78 -18.15 -10.49
C THR A 96 -14.18 -19.06 -11.67
N LEU A 97 -14.75 -18.49 -12.73
CA LEU A 97 -15.12 -19.22 -13.95
C LEU A 97 -13.90 -19.76 -14.72
N LEU A 98 -12.83 -18.96 -14.81
CA LEU A 98 -11.65 -19.30 -15.62
C LEU A 98 -10.63 -20.16 -14.87
N LEU A 99 -10.52 -20.02 -13.56
CA LEU A 99 -9.43 -20.59 -12.74
C LEU A 99 -9.91 -21.53 -11.64
N GLY A 100 -11.23 -21.69 -11.50
CA GLY A 100 -11.84 -22.45 -10.40
C GLY A 100 -12.03 -21.61 -9.13
N ALA A 101 -12.61 -22.24 -8.09
CA ALA A 101 -12.83 -21.57 -6.81
C ALA A 101 -11.50 -21.13 -6.20
N PRO A 102 -11.44 -19.94 -5.58
CA PRO A 102 -10.22 -19.48 -4.92
C PRO A 102 -9.82 -20.46 -3.81
N GLU A 103 -8.55 -20.79 -3.75
CA GLU A 103 -7.99 -21.51 -2.62
C GLU A 103 -8.24 -20.72 -1.32
N LYS A 104 -8.19 -21.42 -0.20
CA LYS A 104 -8.46 -20.86 1.13
C LYS A 104 -7.91 -19.46 1.28
N ALA A 105 -8.77 -18.56 1.68
CA ALA A 105 -8.44 -17.18 2.00
C ALA A 105 -7.20 -17.09 2.90
N GLY A 106 -6.17 -16.47 2.38
CA GLY A 106 -4.89 -16.30 3.04
C GLY A 106 -4.70 -14.89 3.62
N ASN A 107 -3.48 -14.58 3.97
CA ASN A 107 -3.11 -13.29 4.55
C ASN A 107 -2.82 -12.28 3.43
N HIS A 108 -3.78 -11.45 3.09
CA HIS A 108 -3.64 -10.43 2.03
C HIS A 108 -3.89 -9.00 2.51
N ASN A 109 -4.41 -8.79 3.71
CA ASN A 109 -4.63 -7.46 4.25
C ASN A 109 -3.32 -6.90 4.83
N ILE A 110 -2.85 -5.79 4.26
CA ILE A 110 -1.61 -5.13 4.70
C ILE A 110 -1.83 -4.04 5.75
N VAL A 111 -3.08 -3.62 5.98
CA VAL A 111 -3.39 -2.61 7.01
C VAL A 111 -3.04 -3.17 8.38
N GLY A 112 -2.29 -2.41 9.15
CA GLY A 112 -1.75 -2.85 10.44
C GLY A 112 -0.39 -3.55 10.35
N MET A 113 0.14 -3.84 9.15
CA MET A 113 1.49 -4.38 8.97
C MET A 113 2.53 -3.26 8.98
N ASN A 114 3.74 -3.61 9.39
CA ASN A 114 4.91 -2.74 9.25
C ASN A 114 5.86 -3.36 8.22
N PRO A 115 6.17 -2.68 7.11
CA PRO A 115 7.07 -3.22 6.10
C PRO A 115 8.49 -3.56 6.60
N ALA A 116 8.89 -3.00 7.76
CA ALA A 116 10.17 -3.29 8.39
C ALA A 116 10.23 -4.67 9.06
N ASP A 117 9.07 -5.29 9.36
CA ASP A 117 9.04 -6.57 10.09
C ASP A 117 9.47 -7.77 9.24
N GLY A 118 9.82 -7.55 7.98
CA GLY A 118 10.22 -8.58 7.03
C GLY A 118 9.05 -9.38 6.44
N GLY A 119 9.31 -10.03 5.31
CA GLY A 119 8.30 -10.82 4.61
C GLY A 119 7.21 -10.01 3.91
N PHE A 120 7.43 -8.71 3.67
CA PHE A 120 6.51 -7.84 2.95
C PHE A 120 6.60 -8.05 1.43
N THR A 121 6.40 -9.29 1.02
CA THR A 121 6.37 -9.74 -0.37
C THR A 121 5.30 -10.82 -0.54
N VAL A 122 5.02 -11.21 -1.77
CA VAL A 122 4.04 -12.27 -2.05
C VAL A 122 4.53 -13.63 -1.54
N SER A 123 3.60 -14.46 -1.10
CA SER A 123 3.89 -15.80 -0.54
C SER A 123 4.68 -16.70 -1.50
N LYS A 124 4.46 -16.57 -2.82
CA LYS A 124 5.22 -17.28 -3.85
C LYS A 124 6.73 -16.95 -3.85
N ASP A 125 7.10 -15.77 -3.36
CA ASP A 125 8.48 -15.31 -3.25
C ASP A 125 9.03 -15.49 -1.82
N GLY A 126 8.36 -16.29 -0.99
CA GLY A 126 8.74 -16.53 0.40
C GLY A 126 8.24 -15.49 1.39
N GLY A 127 7.36 -14.59 0.96
CA GLY A 127 6.75 -13.58 1.83
C GLY A 127 5.52 -14.06 2.56
N LYS A 128 4.86 -13.12 3.23
CA LYS A 128 3.67 -13.36 4.09
C LYS A 128 2.36 -12.99 3.45
N ILE A 129 2.37 -12.37 2.25
CA ILE A 129 1.19 -11.73 1.67
C ILE A 129 0.73 -12.54 0.45
N ASP A 130 -0.55 -12.90 0.45
CA ASP A 130 -1.13 -13.63 -0.67
C ASP A 130 -1.42 -12.71 -1.84
N ALA A 131 -0.93 -13.12 -3.00
CA ALA A 131 -1.14 -12.39 -4.24
C ALA A 131 -2.60 -12.47 -4.71
N ILE A 132 -3.01 -11.47 -5.49
CA ILE A 132 -4.25 -11.54 -6.27
C ILE A 132 -4.15 -12.74 -7.22
N THR A 133 -5.17 -13.58 -7.22
CA THR A 133 -5.24 -14.76 -8.10
C THR A 133 -5.03 -14.35 -9.57
N ALA A 134 -4.13 -15.04 -10.24
CA ALA A 134 -3.75 -14.79 -11.65
C ALA A 134 -3.18 -13.38 -11.92
N SER A 135 -2.76 -12.64 -10.88
CA SER A 135 -2.23 -11.28 -11.00
C SER A 135 -1.01 -11.07 -10.11
N THR A 136 -0.08 -12.02 -10.14
CA THR A 136 1.12 -11.98 -9.29
C THR A 136 2.06 -10.83 -9.66
N ILE A 137 2.17 -10.49 -10.95
CA ILE A 137 3.00 -9.36 -11.42
C ILE A 137 2.49 -8.04 -10.81
N THR A 138 1.20 -7.79 -10.89
CA THR A 138 0.56 -6.62 -10.29
C THR A 138 0.71 -6.61 -8.77
N SER A 139 0.53 -7.76 -8.12
CA SER A 139 0.68 -7.90 -6.67
C SER A 139 2.10 -7.56 -6.21
N ARG A 140 3.11 -8.06 -6.93
CA ARG A 140 4.52 -7.71 -6.67
C ARG A 140 4.79 -6.22 -6.84
N ALA A 141 4.27 -5.62 -7.91
CA ALA A 141 4.42 -4.18 -8.17
C ALA A 141 3.76 -3.34 -7.06
N PHE A 142 2.56 -3.70 -6.65
CA PHE A 142 1.86 -3.03 -5.56
C PHE A 142 2.68 -3.08 -4.25
N LEU A 143 3.14 -4.24 -3.86
CA LEU A 143 3.92 -4.41 -2.62
C LEU A 143 5.27 -3.70 -2.69
N ARG A 144 5.93 -3.68 -3.86
CA ARG A 144 7.16 -2.88 -4.06
C ARG A 144 6.88 -1.39 -3.92
N ALA A 145 5.79 -0.88 -4.50
CA ALA A 145 5.42 0.52 -4.38
C ALA A 145 5.23 0.91 -2.91
N VAL A 146 4.55 0.08 -2.11
CA VAL A 146 4.36 0.30 -0.66
C VAL A 146 5.69 0.20 0.09
N GLN A 147 6.51 -0.80 -0.18
CA GLN A 147 7.83 -0.96 0.46
C GLN A 147 8.74 0.23 0.13
N ASN A 148 8.73 0.70 -1.11
CA ASN A 148 9.53 1.85 -1.53
C ASN A 148 9.04 3.15 -0.88
N ALA A 149 7.73 3.31 -0.70
CA ALA A 149 7.15 4.42 0.05
C ALA A 149 7.64 4.43 1.51
N TYR A 150 7.62 3.26 2.16
CA TYR A 150 8.16 3.09 3.50
C TYR A 150 9.66 3.44 3.56
N ASN A 151 10.45 2.89 2.65
CA ASN A 151 11.89 3.13 2.60
C ASN A 151 12.20 4.61 2.37
N ALA A 152 11.45 5.30 1.50
CA ALA A 152 11.61 6.72 1.24
C ALA A 152 11.31 7.57 2.49
N LEU A 153 10.27 7.20 3.25
CA LEU A 153 9.89 7.90 4.48
C LEU A 153 10.91 7.73 5.59
N TYR A 154 11.47 6.53 5.72
CA TYR A 154 12.39 6.16 6.80
C TYR A 154 13.85 6.04 6.34
N SER A 155 14.19 6.44 5.10
CA SER A 155 15.57 6.47 4.66
C SER A 155 16.37 7.46 5.51
N LYS A 156 17.49 7.01 6.02
CA LYS A 156 18.45 7.91 6.66
C LYS A 156 19.01 8.86 5.61
N THR A 157 18.96 10.14 5.88
CA THR A 157 19.71 11.12 5.10
C THR A 157 21.22 10.90 5.32
N ALA A 158 22.04 11.39 4.40
CA ALA A 158 23.51 11.24 4.48
C ALA A 158 24.12 11.78 5.79
N ASP A 159 23.39 12.60 6.54
CA ASP A 159 23.78 13.15 7.85
C ASP A 159 23.28 12.33 9.05
N GLY A 160 22.63 11.18 8.80
CA GLY A 160 22.16 10.28 9.84
C GLY A 160 20.81 10.62 10.47
N THR A 161 20.15 11.68 10.00
CA THR A 161 18.78 11.99 10.44
C THR A 161 17.75 11.20 9.63
N THR A 162 16.71 10.71 10.29
CA THR A 162 15.55 10.11 9.61
C THR A 162 14.61 11.20 9.13
N SER A 163 14.19 11.13 7.89
CA SER A 163 13.30 12.13 7.28
C SER A 163 11.96 12.29 8.00
N ALA A 164 11.54 11.32 8.82
CA ALA A 164 10.31 11.37 9.61
C ALA A 164 10.41 12.26 10.86
N THR A 165 11.60 12.67 11.29
CA THR A 165 11.84 13.42 12.54
C THR A 165 12.11 14.90 12.35
N THR A 166 12.11 15.41 11.13
CA THR A 166 12.53 16.78 10.82
C THR A 166 11.36 17.73 10.62
N GLN A 167 10.40 17.74 11.50
CA GLN A 167 9.39 18.80 11.47
C GLN A 167 9.12 19.26 12.91
N ASN A 168 9.92 20.19 13.36
CA ASN A 168 9.50 21.12 14.40
C ASN A 168 8.77 22.29 13.78
#